data_df7864393a82e93ba43f6f6b27078633
#
_entry.id   df7864393a82e93ba43f6f6b27078633
#
_cell.length_a   1.000
_cell.length_b   1.000
_cell.length_c   1.000
_cell.angle_alpha   90.00
_cell.angle_beta   90.00
_cell.angle_gamma   90.00
#
_symmetry.space_group_name_H-M   'P 1'
#
loop_
_entity.id
_entity.type
_entity.pdbx_description
1 polymer ?
#
loop_
_entity_poly.entity_id
_entity_poly.type
_entity_poly.pdbx_seq_one_letter_code
_entity_poly.pdbx_strand_id
1 'polypeptide(L)'
;FELKGFGAKDITDRTLNEPDGLIESLRASKYTEYEDPSIPGLSGFPRYYVFVHNGLIDANAKPTYSGFIKKEFPDGNFEEWDIELLTTYFSDFLFDETLLTDDESYRLFKKILVLLDGEGNNYEDISTLVQLQLKKITSAKKENRRLILNTFASLRLIAHMVHYYSVECQNLLPAKYCIDTIVLKTWAWILKSKKENKSSIIKHFNSLVLLQIQIYEEYINKILQVVLFPKGLYSFESSDTEYMFYPLRCYDFLGDLVYFYFLTKS
;
A
#
# COMPACT_ATOMS: atom_id res chain seq x y z
N PHE A 1 13.07 0.74 -19.67
CA PHE A 1 13.52 1.24 -18.37
C PHE A 1 14.97 1.75 -18.51
N GLU A 2 15.20 2.99 -18.12
CA GLU A 2 16.55 3.53 -17.95
C GLU A 2 16.82 3.64 -16.45
N LEU A 3 17.85 2.95 -15.97
CA LEU A 3 18.27 2.92 -14.58
C LEU A 3 19.56 3.71 -14.41
N LYS A 4 19.51 4.82 -13.71
CA LYS A 4 20.69 5.62 -13.35
C LYS A 4 20.88 5.64 -11.84
N GLY A 5 21.88 4.91 -11.36
CA GLY A 5 22.35 4.98 -9.98
C GLY A 5 23.52 5.93 -9.87
N PHE A 6 23.29 7.16 -9.43
CA PHE A 6 24.36 8.12 -9.24
C PHE A 6 24.98 7.97 -7.85
N GLY A 7 26.30 7.94 -7.77
CA GLY A 7 27.00 7.94 -6.49
C GLY A 7 26.74 9.21 -5.68
N ALA A 8 26.46 10.33 -6.34
CA ALA A 8 26.09 11.61 -5.74
C ALA A 8 24.58 11.77 -5.51
N LYS A 9 23.75 10.80 -5.87
CA LYS A 9 22.29 10.75 -5.73
C LYS A 9 21.48 11.76 -6.55
N ASP A 10 21.88 13.03 -6.63
CA ASP A 10 21.09 14.08 -7.27
C ASP A 10 21.46 14.28 -8.76
N ILE A 11 20.46 14.55 -9.58
CA ILE A 11 20.61 14.87 -11.00
C ILE A 11 20.85 16.36 -11.11
N THR A 12 22.11 16.71 -11.40
CA THR A 12 22.57 18.08 -11.61
C THR A 12 22.53 18.43 -13.11
N ASP A 13 22.67 19.71 -13.43
CA ASP A 13 22.79 20.17 -14.81
C ASP A 13 23.96 19.50 -15.56
N ARG A 14 25.05 19.20 -14.83
CA ARG A 14 26.20 18.47 -15.39
C ARG A 14 25.82 17.02 -15.76
N THR A 15 25.23 16.25 -14.84
CA THR A 15 24.84 14.84 -15.09
C THR A 15 23.72 14.72 -16.12
N LEU A 16 22.96 15.82 -16.32
CA LEU A 16 21.93 15.89 -17.34
C LEU A 16 22.53 16.02 -18.75
N ASN A 17 23.56 16.88 -18.92
CA ASN A 17 24.08 17.33 -20.21
C ASN A 17 25.48 16.79 -20.58
N GLU A 18 26.15 16.03 -19.71
CA GLU A 18 27.46 15.45 -20.04
C GLU A 18 27.35 14.39 -21.15
N PRO A 19 28.48 14.12 -21.89
CA PRO A 19 28.54 12.97 -22.80
C PRO A 19 28.12 11.69 -22.06
N ASP A 20 27.24 10.90 -22.64
CA ASP A 20 26.58 9.74 -21.99
C ASP A 20 25.68 10.13 -20.79
N GLY A 21 25.31 11.41 -20.70
CA GLY A 21 24.40 11.91 -19.69
C GLY A 21 22.96 11.44 -19.87
N LEU A 22 22.08 11.91 -18.97
CA LEU A 22 20.70 11.45 -18.96
C LEU A 22 19.94 11.77 -20.26
N ILE A 23 20.13 12.97 -20.83
CA ILE A 23 19.45 13.38 -22.08
C ILE A 23 19.84 12.46 -23.24
N GLU A 24 21.13 12.13 -23.38
CA GLU A 24 21.60 11.23 -24.43
C GLU A 24 21.08 9.81 -24.25
N SER A 25 21.09 9.31 -23.03
CA SER A 25 20.54 7.98 -22.70
C SER A 25 19.05 7.88 -23.02
N LEU A 26 18.25 8.89 -22.67
CA LEU A 26 16.82 8.92 -22.98
C LEU A 26 16.56 9.04 -24.49
N ARG A 27 17.38 9.80 -25.24
CA ARG A 27 17.31 9.83 -26.71
C ARG A 27 17.68 8.48 -27.32
N ALA A 28 18.75 7.86 -26.85
CA ALA A 28 19.16 6.54 -27.30
C ALA A 28 18.04 5.52 -27.09
N SER A 29 17.42 5.51 -25.93
CA SER A 29 16.28 4.60 -25.65
C SER A 29 15.07 4.84 -26.56
N LYS A 30 14.81 6.09 -26.95
CA LYS A 30 13.72 6.46 -27.84
C LYS A 30 13.97 6.04 -29.30
N TYR A 31 15.18 6.25 -29.79
CA TYR A 31 15.53 6.08 -31.21
C TYR A 31 16.14 4.71 -31.54
N THR A 32 16.47 3.90 -30.54
CA THR A 32 16.94 2.53 -30.77
C THR A 32 15.74 1.62 -31.06
N GLU A 33 15.83 0.86 -32.15
CA GLU A 33 14.87 -0.21 -32.43
C GLU A 33 15.26 -1.45 -31.59
N TYR A 34 14.25 -1.95 -30.85
CA TYR A 34 14.41 -3.17 -30.07
C TYR A 34 13.62 -4.28 -30.76
N GLU A 35 14.33 -5.35 -31.08
CA GLU A 35 13.72 -6.61 -31.54
C GLU A 35 14.04 -7.71 -30.55
N ASP A 36 13.05 -8.49 -30.18
CA ASP A 36 13.21 -9.69 -29.38
C ASP A 36 12.63 -10.88 -30.14
N PRO A 37 13.46 -11.87 -30.50
CA PRO A 37 12.98 -13.06 -31.21
C PRO A 37 11.88 -13.83 -30.48
N SER A 38 11.79 -13.69 -29.16
CA SER A 38 10.76 -14.33 -28.35
C SER A 38 9.39 -13.60 -28.40
N ILE A 39 9.37 -12.35 -28.90
CA ILE A 39 8.16 -11.53 -28.99
C ILE A 39 7.99 -11.01 -30.42
N PRO A 40 7.37 -11.80 -31.31
CA PRO A 40 7.16 -11.39 -32.68
C PRO A 40 6.34 -10.11 -32.78
N GLY A 41 6.84 -9.12 -33.55
CA GLY A 41 6.15 -7.85 -33.75
C GLY A 41 6.33 -6.84 -32.61
N LEU A 42 7.31 -7.01 -31.74
CA LEU A 42 7.62 -6.10 -30.63
C LEU A 42 7.77 -4.64 -31.09
N SER A 43 8.38 -4.39 -32.24
CA SER A 43 8.56 -3.06 -32.82
C SER A 43 7.24 -2.34 -33.16
N GLY A 44 6.14 -3.06 -33.33
CA GLY A 44 4.80 -2.51 -33.62
C GLY A 44 4.00 -2.10 -32.39
N PHE A 45 4.46 -2.42 -31.18
CA PHE A 45 3.76 -2.04 -29.96
C PHE A 45 4.06 -0.59 -29.55
N PRO A 46 3.08 0.14 -28.95
CA PRO A 46 3.31 1.46 -28.41
C PRO A 46 4.38 1.41 -27.32
N ARG A 47 5.35 2.30 -27.40
CA ARG A 47 6.45 2.37 -26.43
C ARG A 47 6.08 3.28 -25.26
N TYR A 48 6.35 2.85 -24.07
CA TYR A 48 6.23 3.60 -22.82
C TYR A 48 7.62 3.72 -22.18
N TYR A 49 8.00 4.92 -21.78
CA TYR A 49 9.32 5.21 -21.24
C TYR A 49 9.23 5.48 -19.77
N VAL A 50 10.03 4.79 -18.98
CA VAL A 50 10.10 4.99 -17.53
C VAL A 50 11.54 5.29 -17.16
N PHE A 51 11.76 6.48 -16.65
CA PHE A 51 13.04 6.89 -16.09
C PHE A 51 13.05 6.66 -14.58
N VAL A 52 13.97 5.82 -14.13
CA VAL A 52 14.08 5.42 -12.72
C VAL A 52 15.39 5.94 -12.13
N HIS A 53 15.33 6.65 -11.01
CA HIS A 53 16.50 7.18 -10.34
C HIS A 53 16.34 7.22 -8.82
N ASN A 54 17.48 7.27 -8.12
CA ASN A 54 17.55 7.23 -6.65
C ASN A 54 17.87 8.60 -6.01
N GLY A 55 17.80 9.69 -6.77
CA GLY A 55 18.10 11.05 -6.31
C GLY A 55 16.94 12.01 -6.57
N LEU A 56 17.22 13.30 -6.38
CA LEU A 56 16.33 14.40 -6.73
C LEU A 56 16.90 15.15 -7.95
N ILE A 57 16.02 15.76 -8.73
CA ILE A 57 16.45 16.68 -9.80
C ILE A 57 16.74 18.04 -9.16
N ASP A 58 17.99 18.50 -9.30
CA ASP A 58 18.40 19.82 -8.81
C ASP A 58 17.50 20.93 -9.38
N ALA A 59 17.21 21.93 -8.56
CA ALA A 59 16.37 23.06 -8.94
C ALA A 59 16.86 23.78 -10.21
N ASN A 60 18.17 23.84 -10.41
CA ASN A 60 18.79 24.47 -11.60
C ASN A 60 18.66 23.57 -12.86
N ALA A 61 18.67 22.26 -12.70
CA ALA A 61 18.52 21.29 -13.81
C ALA A 61 17.05 21.08 -14.23
N LYS A 62 16.11 21.34 -13.33
CA LYS A 62 14.68 21.08 -13.53
C LYS A 62 14.05 21.77 -14.76
N PRO A 63 14.35 23.05 -15.09
CA PRO A 63 13.81 23.70 -16.29
C PRO A 63 14.29 23.01 -17.58
N THR A 64 15.58 22.69 -17.68
CA THR A 64 16.20 22.03 -18.83
C THR A 64 15.60 20.63 -19.00
N TYR A 65 15.53 19.88 -17.94
CA TYR A 65 14.93 18.53 -17.92
C TYR A 65 13.45 18.58 -18.35
N SER A 66 12.62 19.43 -17.74
CA SER A 66 11.20 19.54 -18.08
C SER A 66 10.97 19.97 -19.51
N GLY A 67 11.81 20.90 -20.02
CA GLY A 67 11.77 21.33 -21.42
C GLY A 67 12.12 20.19 -22.38
N PHE A 68 13.12 19.38 -22.04
CA PHE A 68 13.52 18.20 -22.79
C PHE A 68 12.38 17.16 -22.85
N ILE A 69 11.81 16.79 -21.69
CA ILE A 69 10.71 15.80 -21.64
C ILE A 69 9.51 16.25 -22.45
N LYS A 70 9.07 17.50 -22.32
CA LYS A 70 7.95 18.03 -23.10
C LYS A 70 8.18 17.99 -24.61
N LYS A 71 9.43 18.21 -25.04
CA LYS A 71 9.80 18.21 -26.47
C LYS A 71 9.92 16.81 -27.02
N GLU A 72 10.55 15.90 -26.28
CA GLU A 72 10.85 14.55 -26.78
C GLU A 72 9.69 13.57 -26.56
N PHE A 73 8.86 13.77 -25.54
CA PHE A 73 7.77 12.86 -25.17
C PHE A 73 6.41 13.61 -25.12
N PRO A 74 5.96 14.22 -26.22
CA PRO A 74 4.76 15.04 -26.26
C PRO A 74 3.47 14.22 -26.02
N ASP A 75 3.51 12.92 -26.31
CA ASP A 75 2.35 12.01 -26.27
C ASP A 75 2.01 11.53 -24.84
N GLY A 76 2.73 12.00 -23.82
CA GLY A 76 2.50 11.61 -22.44
C GLY A 76 2.89 10.16 -22.11
N ASN A 77 3.70 9.53 -22.96
CA ASN A 77 4.18 8.16 -22.82
C ASN A 77 5.49 8.06 -22.02
N PHE A 78 5.69 8.98 -21.06
CA PHE A 78 6.88 9.07 -20.22
C PHE A 78 6.49 9.24 -18.75
N GLU A 79 7.12 8.44 -17.89
CA GLU A 79 7.04 8.57 -16.44
C GLU A 79 8.40 8.71 -15.80
N GLU A 80 8.44 9.43 -14.69
CA GLU A 80 9.60 9.54 -13.83
C GLU A 80 9.32 8.84 -12.51
N TRP A 81 10.17 7.86 -12.16
CA TRP A 81 10.09 7.14 -10.89
C TRP A 81 11.28 7.54 -10.04
N ASP A 82 11.06 8.50 -9.17
CA ASP A 82 12.03 8.94 -8.18
C ASP A 82 12.09 7.98 -6.98
N ILE A 83 13.00 8.27 -6.05
CA ILE A 83 13.18 7.44 -4.85
C ILE A 83 11.92 7.38 -3.97
N GLU A 84 11.08 8.43 -3.98
CA GLU A 84 9.84 8.47 -3.18
C GLU A 84 8.79 7.55 -3.80
N LEU A 85 8.60 7.65 -5.11
CA LEU A 85 7.67 6.78 -5.85
C LEU A 85 8.14 5.32 -5.85
N LEU A 86 9.45 5.08 -6.05
CA LEU A 86 10.03 3.75 -5.92
C LEU A 86 9.82 3.18 -4.52
N THR A 87 10.06 3.96 -3.47
CA THR A 87 9.83 3.51 -2.10
C THR A 87 8.37 3.15 -1.87
N THR A 88 7.46 3.88 -2.50
CA THR A 88 6.03 3.57 -2.45
C THR A 88 5.73 2.26 -3.17
N TYR A 89 6.21 2.08 -4.39
CA TYR A 89 6.03 0.83 -5.13
C TYR A 89 6.71 -0.35 -4.45
N PHE A 90 7.94 -0.17 -3.92
CA PHE A 90 8.59 -1.19 -3.11
C PHE A 90 7.77 -1.54 -1.86
N SER A 91 7.16 -0.54 -1.22
CA SER A 91 6.26 -0.78 -0.09
C SER A 91 5.00 -1.55 -0.50
N ASP A 92 4.47 -1.25 -1.66
CA ASP A 92 3.17 -1.77 -2.09
C ASP A 92 3.27 -3.13 -2.80
N PHE A 93 4.39 -3.42 -3.50
CA PHE A 93 4.50 -4.61 -4.37
C PHE A 93 5.63 -5.59 -4.03
N LEU A 94 6.67 -5.17 -3.31
CA LEU A 94 7.85 -6.01 -3.05
C LEU A 94 8.03 -6.36 -1.58
N PHE A 95 7.19 -5.81 -0.71
CA PHE A 95 7.21 -6.22 0.67
C PHE A 95 6.50 -7.57 0.81
N ASP A 96 7.29 -8.60 0.63
CA ASP A 96 6.97 -9.96 0.97
C ASP A 96 6.82 -10.12 2.49
N GLU A 97 6.05 -11.11 2.89
CA GLU A 97 5.86 -11.59 4.26
C GLU A 97 7.18 -11.75 5.06
N THR A 98 8.33 -11.83 4.39
CA THR A 98 9.67 -11.90 5.00
C THR A 98 10.12 -10.62 5.72
N LEU A 99 9.41 -9.51 5.57
CA LEU A 99 9.78 -8.20 6.16
C LEU A 99 9.35 -8.02 7.62
N LEU A 100 8.57 -8.92 8.16
CA LEU A 100 8.36 -8.99 9.59
C LEU A 100 9.65 -9.52 10.23
N THR A 101 10.40 -8.64 10.86
CA THR A 101 11.77 -8.83 11.33
C THR A 101 11.93 -9.85 12.48
N ASP A 102 10.87 -10.49 12.92
CA ASP A 102 10.89 -11.53 13.94
C ASP A 102 10.12 -12.77 13.52
N ASP A 103 10.68 -13.93 13.83
CA ASP A 103 10.15 -15.24 13.43
C ASP A 103 8.73 -15.50 13.95
N GLU A 104 8.37 -14.96 15.12
CA GLU A 104 7.04 -15.14 15.70
C GLU A 104 5.98 -14.38 14.92
N SER A 105 6.25 -13.10 14.61
CA SER A 105 5.36 -12.28 13.78
C SER A 105 5.22 -12.85 12.38
N TYR A 106 6.33 -13.32 11.79
CA TYR A 106 6.32 -13.95 10.47
C TYR A 106 5.45 -15.21 10.42
N ARG A 107 5.65 -16.13 11.37
CA ARG A 107 4.85 -17.37 11.44
C ARG A 107 3.36 -17.09 11.64
N LEU A 108 3.06 -16.14 12.52
CA LEU A 108 1.67 -15.74 12.80
C LEU A 108 1.02 -15.10 11.58
N PHE A 109 1.75 -14.23 10.89
CA PHE A 109 1.28 -13.58 9.68
C PHE A 109 1.01 -14.59 8.56
N LYS A 110 1.94 -15.51 8.33
CA LYS A 110 1.76 -16.60 7.37
C LYS A 110 0.54 -17.47 7.67
N LYS A 111 0.31 -17.78 8.95
CA LYS A 111 -0.88 -18.49 9.40
C LYS A 111 -2.16 -17.70 9.07
N ILE A 112 -2.17 -16.40 9.32
CA ILE A 112 -3.30 -15.52 8.98
C ILE A 112 -3.59 -15.59 7.49
N LEU A 113 -2.58 -15.43 6.63
CA LEU A 113 -2.76 -15.43 5.18
C LEU A 113 -3.32 -16.77 4.65
N VAL A 114 -2.82 -17.90 5.16
CA VAL A 114 -3.29 -19.25 4.77
C VAL A 114 -4.74 -19.49 5.19
N LEU A 115 -5.18 -18.90 6.30
CA LEU A 115 -6.53 -19.10 6.83
C LEU A 115 -7.55 -18.04 6.35
N LEU A 116 -7.16 -17.09 5.49
CA LEU A 116 -8.07 -16.05 5.01
C LEU A 116 -9.30 -16.62 4.28
N ASP A 117 -9.14 -17.74 3.61
CA ASP A 117 -10.19 -18.40 2.82
C ASP A 117 -10.92 -19.51 3.59
N GLY A 118 -10.55 -19.76 4.85
CA GLY A 118 -11.08 -20.85 5.64
C GLY A 118 -12.24 -20.44 6.56
N GLU A 119 -13.17 -21.35 6.82
CA GLU A 119 -14.30 -21.17 7.77
C GLU A 119 -13.85 -20.91 9.23
N GLY A 120 -12.57 -21.04 9.52
CA GLY A 120 -12.00 -20.89 10.86
C GLY A 120 -11.19 -19.60 11.06
N ASN A 121 -11.52 -18.51 10.39
CA ASN A 121 -10.80 -17.24 10.52
C ASN A 121 -10.74 -16.79 11.99
N ASN A 122 -9.60 -17.04 12.62
CA ASN A 122 -9.38 -16.61 14.00
C ASN A 122 -8.80 -15.19 14.00
N TYR A 123 -9.68 -14.19 14.08
CA TYR A 123 -9.29 -12.78 14.21
C TYR A 123 -8.42 -12.48 15.45
N GLU A 124 -8.33 -13.41 16.40
CA GLU A 124 -7.40 -13.32 17.52
C GLU A 124 -5.94 -13.33 17.06
N ASP A 125 -5.62 -14.07 16.00
CA ASP A 125 -4.28 -14.11 15.43
C ASP A 125 -3.87 -12.72 14.89
N ILE A 126 -4.77 -12.02 14.21
CA ILE A 126 -4.57 -10.63 13.76
C ILE A 126 -4.34 -9.71 14.96
N SER A 127 -5.18 -9.83 15.98
CA SER A 127 -5.08 -9.05 17.21
C SER A 127 -3.74 -9.29 17.92
N THR A 128 -3.27 -10.53 17.96
CA THR A 128 -2.00 -10.92 18.55
C THR A 128 -0.82 -10.37 17.74
N LEU A 129 -0.86 -10.48 16.42
CA LEU A 129 0.17 -9.94 15.54
C LEU A 129 0.34 -8.43 15.72
N VAL A 130 -0.77 -7.68 15.74
CA VAL A 130 -0.75 -6.22 15.97
C VAL A 130 -0.17 -5.89 17.34
N GLN A 131 -0.54 -6.65 18.37
CA GLN A 131 0.04 -6.47 19.72
C GLN A 131 1.54 -6.72 19.75
N LEU A 132 2.03 -7.76 19.07
CA LEU A 132 3.47 -8.05 18.97
C LEU A 132 4.22 -6.86 18.35
N GLN A 133 3.70 -6.30 17.25
CA GLN A 133 4.31 -5.12 16.64
C GLN A 133 4.33 -3.91 17.60
N LEU A 134 3.21 -3.59 18.24
CA LEU A 134 3.12 -2.46 19.18
C LEU A 134 3.95 -2.68 20.46
N LYS A 135 4.16 -3.93 20.89
CA LYS A 135 5.02 -4.26 22.02
C LYS A 135 6.47 -3.84 21.78
N LYS A 136 6.96 -3.90 20.55
CA LYS A 136 8.33 -3.45 20.19
C LYS A 136 8.58 -2.00 20.60
N ILE A 137 7.62 -1.12 20.36
CA ILE A 137 7.73 0.31 20.71
C ILE A 137 7.35 0.61 22.15
N THR A 138 6.54 -0.25 22.79
CA THR A 138 6.15 -0.08 24.19
C THR A 138 7.25 -0.54 25.15
N SER A 139 8.01 -1.58 24.80
CA SER A 139 9.09 -2.13 25.61
C SER A 139 10.43 -1.40 25.47
N ALA A 140 10.55 -0.47 24.53
CA ALA A 140 11.77 0.29 24.30
C ALA A 140 12.08 1.21 25.51
N LYS A 141 13.28 1.07 26.10
CA LYS A 141 13.72 1.85 27.28
C LYS A 141 13.86 3.35 27.00
N LYS A 142 14.07 3.73 25.75
CA LYS A 142 14.11 5.13 25.27
C LYS A 142 13.25 5.27 24.03
N GLU A 143 12.64 6.44 23.87
CA GLU A 143 11.90 6.76 22.65
C GLU A 143 12.84 6.68 21.44
N ASN A 144 12.58 5.73 20.56
CA ASN A 144 13.33 5.55 19.32
C ASN A 144 12.39 5.86 18.14
N ARG A 145 12.59 7.03 17.54
CA ARG A 145 11.78 7.50 16.41
C ARG A 145 11.81 6.50 15.26
N ARG A 146 12.97 5.95 14.92
CA ARG A 146 13.12 4.97 13.83
C ARG A 146 12.31 3.70 14.11
N LEU A 147 12.33 3.20 15.36
CA LEU A 147 11.56 2.04 15.75
C LEU A 147 10.05 2.28 15.65
N ILE A 148 9.59 3.47 16.04
CA ILE A 148 8.18 3.86 15.89
C ILE A 148 7.79 3.87 14.41
N LEU A 149 8.57 4.52 13.54
CA LEU A 149 8.31 4.57 12.10
C LEU A 149 8.29 3.18 11.46
N ASN A 150 9.26 2.34 11.80
CA ASN A 150 9.31 0.96 11.31
C ASN A 150 8.08 0.15 11.78
N THR A 151 7.62 0.35 13.01
CA THR A 151 6.41 -0.34 13.51
C THR A 151 5.18 0.10 12.74
N PHE A 152 5.00 1.39 12.47
CA PHE A 152 3.88 1.86 11.66
C PHE A 152 3.96 1.35 10.22
N ALA A 153 5.16 1.28 9.64
CA ALA A 153 5.37 0.69 8.32
C ALA A 153 5.00 -0.81 8.31
N SER A 154 5.42 -1.58 9.33
CA SER A 154 5.04 -2.99 9.47
C SER A 154 3.53 -3.18 9.61
N LEU A 155 2.85 -2.34 10.41
CA LEU A 155 1.40 -2.41 10.56
C LEU A 155 0.67 -2.08 9.26
N ARG A 156 1.16 -1.09 8.51
CA ARG A 156 0.61 -0.73 7.19
C ARG A 156 0.83 -1.87 6.18
N LEU A 157 2.01 -2.48 6.20
CA LEU A 157 2.31 -3.64 5.38
C LEU A 157 1.36 -4.81 5.66
N ILE A 158 1.19 -5.17 6.93
CA ILE A 158 0.25 -6.23 7.35
C ILE A 158 -1.15 -5.95 6.78
N ALA A 159 -1.63 -4.70 6.91
CA ALA A 159 -2.93 -4.30 6.40
C ALA A 159 -3.04 -4.44 4.87
N HIS A 160 -2.04 -3.97 4.12
CA HIS A 160 -2.03 -4.07 2.66
C HIS A 160 -1.98 -5.53 2.18
N MET A 161 -1.16 -6.37 2.81
CA MET A 161 -1.06 -7.78 2.44
C MET A 161 -2.35 -8.55 2.72
N VAL A 162 -2.93 -8.34 3.92
CA VAL A 162 -4.23 -8.95 4.24
C VAL A 162 -5.32 -8.44 3.29
N HIS A 163 -5.31 -7.16 2.93
CA HIS A 163 -6.24 -6.60 1.95
C HIS A 163 -6.05 -7.24 0.57
N TYR A 164 -4.82 -7.29 0.07
CA TYR A 164 -4.52 -7.89 -1.23
C TYR A 164 -5.03 -9.34 -1.33
N TYR A 165 -4.67 -10.19 -0.37
CA TYR A 165 -5.15 -11.57 -0.35
C TYR A 165 -6.65 -11.71 -0.11
N SER A 166 -7.26 -10.78 0.65
CA SER A 166 -8.71 -10.74 0.84
C SER A 166 -9.46 -10.41 -0.45
N VAL A 167 -8.88 -9.56 -1.31
CA VAL A 167 -9.41 -9.28 -2.65
C VAL A 167 -9.29 -10.52 -3.55
N GLU A 168 -8.14 -11.19 -3.57
CA GLU A 168 -7.92 -12.43 -4.33
C GLU A 168 -8.88 -13.54 -3.92
N CYS A 169 -9.12 -13.71 -2.62
CA CYS A 169 -10.09 -14.67 -2.08
C CYS A 169 -11.55 -14.20 -2.21
N GLN A 170 -11.79 -12.99 -2.74
CA GLN A 170 -13.11 -12.36 -2.85
C GLN A 170 -13.85 -12.18 -1.50
N ASN A 171 -13.13 -12.22 -0.38
CA ASN A 171 -13.65 -12.05 0.96
C ASN A 171 -12.95 -10.87 1.67
N LEU A 172 -13.59 -9.70 1.73
CA LEU A 172 -13.02 -8.48 2.33
C LEU A 172 -13.18 -8.39 3.86
N LEU A 173 -13.90 -9.30 4.49
CA LEU A 173 -14.07 -9.28 5.96
C LEU A 173 -12.74 -9.35 6.72
N PRO A 174 -11.79 -10.25 6.39
CA PRO A 174 -10.50 -10.28 7.07
C PRO A 174 -9.72 -8.97 6.95
N ALA A 175 -9.75 -8.33 5.77
CA ALA A 175 -9.11 -7.03 5.56
C ALA A 175 -9.74 -5.94 6.45
N LYS A 176 -11.07 -5.88 6.52
CA LYS A 176 -11.81 -4.96 7.40
C LYS A 176 -11.42 -5.16 8.86
N TYR A 177 -11.49 -6.40 9.37
CA TYR A 177 -11.11 -6.70 10.75
C TYR A 177 -9.64 -6.40 11.06
N CYS A 178 -8.76 -6.66 10.10
CA CYS A 178 -7.34 -6.37 10.24
C CYS A 178 -7.10 -4.87 10.42
N ILE A 179 -7.64 -4.05 9.51
CA ILE A 179 -7.41 -2.60 9.57
C ILE A 179 -8.08 -1.97 10.79
N ASP A 180 -9.28 -2.42 11.19
CA ASP A 180 -9.96 -1.96 12.40
C ASP A 180 -9.12 -2.25 13.64
N THR A 181 -8.60 -3.47 13.74
CA THR A 181 -7.72 -3.87 14.85
C THR A 181 -6.45 -3.03 14.89
N ILE A 182 -5.84 -2.78 13.74
CA ILE A 182 -4.63 -1.95 13.62
C ILE A 182 -4.93 -0.52 14.08
N VAL A 183 -5.96 0.11 13.53
CA VAL A 183 -6.31 1.50 13.84
C VAL A 183 -6.67 1.66 15.32
N LEU A 184 -7.56 0.82 15.85
CA LEU A 184 -7.98 0.91 17.25
C LEU A 184 -6.83 0.68 18.23
N LYS A 185 -6.02 -0.36 18.03
CA LYS A 185 -4.89 -0.64 18.94
C LYS A 185 -3.78 0.40 18.83
N THR A 186 -3.52 0.90 17.63
CA THR A 186 -2.54 1.97 17.41
C THR A 186 -3.00 3.27 18.06
N TRP A 187 -4.27 3.63 17.92
CA TRP A 187 -4.84 4.79 18.58
C TRP A 187 -4.79 4.67 20.11
N ALA A 188 -5.17 3.52 20.65
CA ALA A 188 -5.05 3.24 22.09
C ALA A 188 -3.59 3.37 22.58
N TRP A 189 -2.61 2.92 21.78
CA TRP A 189 -1.19 3.11 22.09
C TRP A 189 -0.79 4.59 22.06
N ILE A 190 -1.25 5.37 21.06
CA ILE A 190 -0.99 6.81 20.96
C ILE A 190 -1.47 7.54 22.22
N LEU A 191 -2.73 7.29 22.62
CA LEU A 191 -3.33 7.91 23.81
C LEU A 191 -2.60 7.50 25.08
N LYS A 192 -2.33 6.21 25.29
CA LYS A 192 -1.61 5.71 26.44
C LYS A 192 -0.19 6.30 26.56
N SER A 193 0.44 6.54 25.41
CA SER A 193 1.79 7.11 25.33
C SER A 193 1.82 8.64 25.35
N LYS A 194 0.66 9.31 25.42
CA LYS A 194 0.50 10.76 25.38
C LYS A 194 1.17 11.40 24.16
N LYS A 195 0.94 10.78 22.98
CA LYS A 195 1.57 11.18 21.70
C LYS A 195 0.61 11.79 20.70
N GLU A 196 -0.62 12.07 21.11
CA GLU A 196 -1.70 12.64 20.29
C GLU A 196 -1.32 14.02 19.69
N ASN A 197 -0.41 14.74 20.33
CA ASN A 197 0.07 16.04 19.84
C ASN A 197 1.37 15.97 19.01
N LYS A 198 1.90 14.75 18.77
CA LYS A 198 3.11 14.56 17.95
C LYS A 198 2.76 14.46 16.46
N SER A 199 2.87 15.58 15.74
CA SER A 199 2.53 15.71 14.32
C SER A 199 3.07 14.58 13.44
N SER A 200 4.33 14.14 13.66
CA SER A 200 4.93 13.06 12.88
C SER A 200 4.24 11.70 13.10
N ILE A 201 3.81 11.41 14.34
CA ILE A 201 3.11 10.16 14.68
C ILE A 201 1.70 10.19 14.13
N ILE A 202 1.01 11.32 14.30
CA ILE A 202 -0.34 11.52 13.77
C ILE A 202 -0.34 11.39 12.24
N LYS A 203 0.66 11.92 11.54
CA LYS A 203 0.79 11.75 10.07
C LYS A 203 0.79 10.28 9.67
N HIS A 204 1.56 9.42 10.36
CA HIS A 204 1.60 7.97 10.07
C HIS A 204 0.32 7.26 10.49
N PHE A 205 -0.30 7.69 11.59
CA PHE A 205 -1.60 7.18 12.00
C PHE A 205 -2.68 7.52 10.96
N ASN A 206 -2.71 8.75 10.46
CA ASN A 206 -3.64 9.17 9.43
C ASN A 206 -3.48 8.34 8.14
N SER A 207 -2.27 7.88 7.80
CA SER A 207 -2.07 6.97 6.67
C SER A 207 -2.77 5.62 6.87
N LEU A 208 -2.83 5.11 8.11
CA LEU A 208 -3.60 3.89 8.43
C LEU A 208 -5.11 4.16 8.35
N VAL A 209 -5.56 5.34 8.78
CA VAL A 209 -6.98 5.73 8.67
C VAL A 209 -7.39 5.89 7.21
N LEU A 210 -6.55 6.47 6.36
CA LEU A 210 -6.81 6.55 4.92
C LEU A 210 -6.92 5.16 4.27
N LEU A 211 -6.06 4.23 4.65
CA LEU A 211 -6.16 2.85 4.19
C LEU A 211 -7.45 2.18 4.71
N GLN A 212 -7.87 2.47 5.95
CA GLN A 212 -9.15 2.01 6.48
C GLN A 212 -10.33 2.53 5.65
N ILE A 213 -10.33 3.81 5.29
CA ILE A 213 -11.35 4.41 4.43
C ILE A 213 -11.43 3.66 3.10
N GLN A 214 -10.30 3.40 2.45
CA GLN A 214 -10.24 2.67 1.19
C GLN A 214 -10.83 1.26 1.32
N ILE A 215 -10.41 0.49 2.32
CA ILE A 215 -10.91 -0.88 2.54
C ILE A 215 -12.41 -0.89 2.82
N TYR A 216 -12.90 0.08 3.62
CA TYR A 216 -14.33 0.22 3.91
C TYR A 216 -15.14 0.59 2.67
N GLU A 217 -14.62 1.48 1.83
CA GLU A 217 -15.26 1.86 0.57
C GLU A 217 -15.43 0.64 -0.36
N GLU A 218 -14.38 -0.15 -0.53
CA GLU A 218 -14.44 -1.38 -1.33
C GLU A 218 -15.41 -2.41 -0.73
N TYR A 219 -15.35 -2.62 0.59
CA TYR A 219 -16.23 -3.54 1.31
C TYR A 219 -17.70 -3.13 1.19
N ILE A 220 -18.02 -1.88 1.47
CA ILE A 220 -19.39 -1.35 1.39
C ILE A 220 -19.91 -1.42 -0.04
N ASN A 221 -19.12 -1.02 -1.03
CA ASN A 221 -19.53 -1.07 -2.44
C ASN A 221 -19.82 -2.50 -2.91
N LYS A 222 -19.04 -3.48 -2.43
CA LYS A 222 -19.30 -4.90 -2.72
C LYS A 222 -20.62 -5.38 -2.12
N ILE A 223 -20.92 -5.03 -0.88
CA ILE A 223 -22.12 -5.45 -0.18
C ILE A 223 -23.38 -4.69 -0.66
N LEU A 224 -23.26 -3.39 -0.98
CA LEU A 224 -24.37 -2.59 -1.47
C LEU A 224 -25.02 -3.20 -2.72
N GLN A 225 -24.25 -3.82 -3.61
CA GLN A 225 -24.78 -4.49 -4.78
C GLN A 225 -25.76 -5.62 -4.44
N VAL A 226 -25.58 -6.23 -3.27
CA VAL A 226 -26.40 -7.37 -2.80
C VAL A 226 -27.54 -6.87 -1.92
N VAL A 227 -27.30 -5.88 -1.07
CA VAL A 227 -28.28 -5.31 -0.12
C VAL A 227 -29.47 -4.65 -0.83
N LEU A 228 -29.24 -4.11 -2.03
CA LEU A 228 -30.30 -3.46 -2.82
C LEU A 228 -31.40 -4.43 -3.30
N PHE A 229 -31.18 -5.73 -3.22
CA PHE A 229 -32.19 -6.74 -3.55
C PHE A 229 -32.88 -7.27 -2.28
N PRO A 230 -34.19 -7.53 -2.31
CA PRO A 230 -34.88 -8.14 -1.19
C PRO A 230 -34.21 -9.47 -0.80
N LYS A 231 -33.87 -9.61 0.49
CA LYS A 231 -33.13 -10.76 1.03
C LYS A 231 -31.73 -10.99 0.41
N GLY A 232 -31.13 -9.99 -0.22
CA GLY A 232 -29.84 -10.14 -0.88
C GLY A 232 -28.70 -10.57 0.06
N LEU A 233 -28.60 -9.99 1.26
CA LEU A 233 -27.62 -10.41 2.28
C LEU A 233 -27.82 -11.87 2.72
N TYR A 234 -29.03 -12.37 2.66
CA TYR A 234 -29.37 -13.75 2.99
C TYR A 234 -28.88 -14.74 1.93
N SER A 235 -28.83 -14.33 0.68
CA SER A 235 -28.41 -15.16 -0.44
C SER A 235 -26.89 -15.13 -0.66
N PHE A 236 -26.18 -14.25 0.03
CA PHE A 236 -24.74 -14.04 -0.18
C PHE A 236 -23.86 -15.08 0.51
N GLU A 237 -24.40 -15.80 1.48
CA GLU A 237 -23.68 -16.81 2.25
C GLU A 237 -24.46 -18.13 2.30
N SER A 238 -23.74 -19.22 2.02
CA SER A 238 -24.34 -20.50 1.64
C SER A 238 -24.41 -21.56 2.74
N SER A 239 -24.23 -21.23 4.03
CA SER A 239 -24.31 -22.23 5.10
C SER A 239 -25.60 -22.10 5.91
N ASP A 240 -26.24 -23.23 6.23
CA ASP A 240 -27.49 -23.31 6.99
C ASP A 240 -27.42 -22.67 8.39
N THR A 241 -26.24 -22.64 9.01
CA THR A 241 -26.01 -22.01 10.31
C THR A 241 -26.01 -20.48 10.23
N GLU A 242 -25.75 -19.89 9.09
CA GLU A 242 -25.66 -18.44 8.89
C GLU A 242 -27.03 -17.78 8.80
N TYR A 243 -28.07 -18.52 8.46
CA TYR A 243 -29.46 -18.03 8.46
C TYR A 243 -29.92 -17.52 9.82
N MET A 244 -29.43 -18.12 10.90
CA MET A 244 -29.75 -17.69 12.26
C MET A 244 -29.15 -16.34 12.63
N PHE A 245 -28.04 -15.96 11.98
CA PHE A 245 -27.30 -14.74 12.26
C PHE A 245 -27.61 -13.57 11.31
N TYR A 246 -28.51 -13.79 10.34
CA TYR A 246 -28.89 -12.76 9.37
C TYR A 246 -29.27 -11.40 9.99
N PRO A 247 -30.10 -11.31 11.04
CA PRO A 247 -30.41 -10.03 11.67
C PRO A 247 -29.17 -9.35 12.27
N LEU A 248 -28.24 -10.12 12.88
CA LEU A 248 -27.00 -9.58 13.44
C LEU A 248 -26.11 -9.00 12.35
N ARG A 249 -26.00 -9.64 11.20
CA ARG A 249 -25.23 -9.13 10.05
C ARG A 249 -25.84 -7.85 9.48
N CYS A 250 -27.16 -7.73 9.44
CA CYS A 250 -27.81 -6.48 9.06
C CYS A 250 -27.44 -5.34 10.03
N TYR A 251 -27.41 -5.62 11.33
CA TYR A 251 -26.98 -4.63 12.33
C TYR A 251 -25.49 -4.29 12.21
N ASP A 252 -24.63 -5.28 11.98
CA ASP A 252 -23.21 -5.06 11.78
C ASP A 252 -22.97 -4.17 10.55
N PHE A 253 -23.63 -4.47 9.43
CA PHE A 253 -23.52 -3.66 8.22
C PHE A 253 -24.05 -2.24 8.40
N LEU A 254 -25.15 -2.05 9.12
CA LEU A 254 -25.65 -0.71 9.48
C LEU A 254 -24.63 0.02 10.36
N GLY A 255 -24.00 -0.67 11.30
CA GLY A 255 -22.91 -0.13 12.12
C GLY A 255 -21.73 0.31 11.27
N ASP A 256 -21.33 -0.50 10.29
CA ASP A 256 -20.26 -0.19 9.35
C ASP A 256 -20.58 1.04 8.50
N LEU A 257 -21.80 1.18 7.99
CA LEU A 257 -22.23 2.37 7.24
C LEU A 257 -22.20 3.63 8.09
N VAL A 258 -22.67 3.56 9.33
CA VAL A 258 -22.64 4.69 10.28
C VAL A 258 -21.20 5.06 10.60
N TYR A 259 -20.35 4.07 10.89
CA TYR A 259 -18.93 4.29 11.16
C TYR A 259 -18.22 4.94 9.97
N PHE A 260 -18.43 4.41 8.77
CA PHE A 260 -17.84 4.94 7.53
C PHE A 260 -18.28 6.39 7.26
N TYR A 261 -19.55 6.69 7.50
CA TYR A 261 -20.07 8.04 7.37
C TYR A 261 -19.34 9.04 8.30
N PHE A 262 -19.10 8.67 9.56
CA PHE A 262 -18.37 9.53 10.48
C PHE A 262 -16.89 9.60 10.12
N LEU A 263 -16.29 8.50 9.69
CA LEU A 263 -14.89 8.43 9.30
C LEU A 263 -14.56 9.34 8.09
N THR A 264 -15.48 9.46 7.13
CA THR A 264 -15.30 10.30 5.94
C THR A 264 -15.62 11.78 6.15
N LYS A 265 -16.26 12.13 7.27
CA LYS A 265 -16.57 13.52 7.62
C LYS A 265 -15.59 14.16 8.61
N SER A 266 -14.75 13.38 9.27
CA SER A 266 -13.75 13.84 10.22
C SER A 266 -12.44 14.23 9.51
#